data_20d1b6b20d4148af3b2d083ae53f27e9
#
_entry.id   20d1b6b20d4148af3b2d083ae53f27e9
#
_cell.length_a   1.000
_cell.length_b   1.000
_cell.length_c   1.000
_cell.angle_alpha   90.00
_cell.angle_beta   90.00
_cell.angle_gamma   90.00
#
_symmetry.space_group_name_H-M   'P 1'
#
loop_
_entity.id
_entity.type
_entity.pdbx_description
1 polymer ?
#
loop_
_entity_poly.entity_id
_entity_poly.type
_entity_poly.pdbx_seq_one_letter_code
_entity_poly.pdbx_strand_id
1 'polypeptide(L)'
;MTVQGPLASATATTASLCASRPLDLIVIGGGPAGYMAAITAAEQGVREVVVLEATPEPLQKVRISGGGRCNVTHACWDPAELSTHYPRGSRPLRGPFSRFACGDAIAWFDERGLTLVEEPDGRMFPQQNRSEAVIHCLQKAATEVGVQLRTKVMVQQVA
;
A
#
# COMPACT_ATOMS: atom_id res chain seq x y z
N MET A 1 -57.06 -19.40 24.86
CA MET A 1 -56.88 -17.98 24.45
C MET A 1 -55.43 -17.82 24.06
N THR A 2 -55.16 -17.83 22.76
CA THR A 2 -53.82 -17.75 22.17
C THR A 2 -53.71 -16.36 21.53
N VAL A 3 -52.79 -15.56 22.03
CA VAL A 3 -52.53 -14.23 21.47
C VAL A 3 -51.21 -14.32 20.68
N GLN A 4 -51.32 -14.32 19.36
CA GLN A 4 -50.20 -14.13 18.45
C GLN A 4 -49.96 -12.62 18.30
N GLY A 5 -48.76 -12.16 18.67
CA GLY A 5 -48.27 -10.83 18.33
C GLY A 5 -47.61 -10.83 16.96
N PRO A 6 -47.63 -9.73 16.21
CA PRO A 6 -47.13 -9.67 14.84
C PRO A 6 -45.60 -9.59 14.82
N LEU A 7 -44.98 -10.42 13.96
CA LEU A 7 -43.60 -10.35 13.54
C LEU A 7 -43.33 -8.99 12.82
N ALA A 8 -42.53 -8.16 13.44
CA ALA A 8 -42.02 -6.95 12.79
C ALA A 8 -41.04 -7.34 11.68
N SER A 9 -41.46 -7.16 10.47
CA SER A 9 -40.62 -7.22 9.27
C SER A 9 -39.61 -6.08 9.32
N ALA A 10 -38.36 -6.41 9.59
CA ALA A 10 -37.25 -5.47 9.41
C ALA A 10 -37.02 -5.30 7.91
N THR A 11 -37.63 -4.27 7.35
CA THR A 11 -37.28 -3.76 6.02
C THR A 11 -35.84 -3.22 6.07
N ALA A 12 -34.90 -3.97 5.51
CA ALA A 12 -33.58 -3.48 5.25
C ALA A 12 -33.68 -2.29 4.31
N THR A 13 -33.40 -1.12 4.86
CA THR A 13 -33.28 0.12 4.10
C THR A 13 -32.12 -0.06 3.13
N THR A 14 -32.44 -0.29 1.87
CA THR A 14 -31.51 -0.16 0.76
C THR A 14 -31.02 1.30 0.76
N ALA A 15 -29.84 1.52 1.33
CA ALA A 15 -29.15 2.79 1.19
C ALA A 15 -29.03 3.06 -0.30
N SER A 16 -29.64 4.14 -0.74
CA SER A 16 -29.60 4.67 -2.10
C SER A 16 -28.14 4.70 -2.54
N LEU A 17 -27.81 3.84 -3.51
CA LEU A 17 -26.57 3.92 -4.27
C LEU A 17 -26.66 5.24 -5.07
N CYS A 18 -26.23 6.32 -4.45
CA CYS A 18 -25.84 7.51 -5.18
C CYS A 18 -24.93 7.02 -6.30
N ALA A 19 -25.24 7.35 -7.55
CA ALA A 19 -24.53 6.86 -8.73
C ALA A 19 -23.04 7.21 -8.58
N SER A 20 -22.29 6.30 -7.97
CA SER A 20 -20.85 6.45 -7.79
C SER A 20 -20.23 6.33 -9.18
N ARG A 21 -19.39 7.27 -9.54
CA ARG A 21 -18.56 7.16 -10.74
C ARG A 21 -17.92 5.77 -10.74
N PRO A 22 -17.82 5.13 -11.91
CA PRO A 22 -17.12 3.87 -11.99
C PRO A 22 -15.66 4.04 -11.52
N LEU A 23 -15.15 3.06 -10.80
CA LEU A 23 -13.76 3.06 -10.37
C LEU A 23 -12.87 2.77 -11.58
N ASP A 24 -11.80 3.56 -11.74
CA ASP A 24 -10.83 3.35 -12.82
C ASP A 24 -9.82 2.26 -12.45
N LEU A 25 -9.49 2.15 -11.16
CA LEU A 25 -8.55 1.16 -10.65
C LEU A 25 -8.92 0.67 -9.26
N ILE A 26 -8.89 -0.64 -9.08
CA ILE A 26 -9.00 -1.29 -7.77
C ILE A 26 -7.69 -2.00 -7.47
N VAL A 27 -7.05 -1.65 -6.37
CA VAL A 27 -5.86 -2.32 -5.84
C VAL A 27 -6.28 -3.21 -4.67
N ILE A 28 -5.96 -4.50 -4.73
CA ILE A 28 -6.29 -5.47 -3.68
C ILE A 28 -5.09 -5.65 -2.76
N GLY A 29 -5.24 -5.24 -1.51
CA GLY A 29 -4.24 -5.32 -0.45
C GLY A 29 -3.60 -3.97 -0.12
N GLY A 30 -3.82 -3.50 1.12
CA GLY A 30 -3.27 -2.26 1.68
C GLY A 30 -1.85 -2.42 2.25
N GLY A 31 -1.02 -3.27 1.65
CA GLY A 31 0.41 -3.37 1.94
C GLY A 31 1.23 -2.32 1.19
N PRO A 32 2.57 -2.25 1.39
CA PRO A 32 3.41 -1.24 0.76
C PRO A 32 3.36 -1.28 -0.77
N ALA A 33 3.32 -2.47 -1.37
CA ALA A 33 3.20 -2.63 -2.82
C ALA A 33 1.86 -2.08 -3.35
N GLY A 34 0.75 -2.32 -2.63
CA GLY A 34 -0.56 -1.77 -2.99
C GLY A 34 -0.60 -0.26 -2.89
N TYR A 35 -0.02 0.32 -1.83
CA TYR A 35 0.10 1.77 -1.71
C TYR A 35 0.92 2.37 -2.84
N MET A 36 2.12 1.82 -3.12
CA MET A 36 2.96 2.31 -4.22
C MET A 36 2.25 2.21 -5.58
N ALA A 37 1.57 1.08 -5.85
CA ALA A 37 0.81 0.91 -7.10
C ALA A 37 -0.32 1.93 -7.24
N ALA A 38 -1.09 2.16 -6.17
CA ALA A 38 -2.21 3.10 -6.17
C ALA A 38 -1.73 4.55 -6.31
N ILE A 39 -0.69 4.95 -5.56
CA ILE A 39 -0.09 6.28 -5.63
C ILE A 39 0.43 6.54 -7.05
N THR A 40 1.26 5.62 -7.58
CA THR A 40 1.83 5.76 -8.91
C THR A 40 0.75 5.87 -9.99
N ALA A 41 -0.31 5.06 -9.91
CA ALA A 41 -1.42 5.14 -10.86
C ALA A 41 -2.12 6.51 -10.81
N ALA A 42 -2.41 7.02 -9.60
CA ALA A 42 -3.03 8.32 -9.43
C ALA A 42 -2.12 9.47 -9.92
N GLU A 43 -0.83 9.42 -9.65
CA GLU A 43 0.18 10.37 -10.16
C GLU A 43 0.26 10.36 -11.70
N GLN A 44 -0.02 9.21 -12.33
CA GLN A 44 -0.10 9.07 -13.80
C GLN A 44 -1.47 9.46 -14.37
N GLY A 45 -2.37 10.01 -13.56
CA GLY A 45 -3.66 10.57 -14.00
C GLY A 45 -4.85 9.61 -13.94
N VAL A 46 -4.72 8.43 -13.35
CA VAL A 46 -5.87 7.57 -13.02
C VAL A 46 -6.66 8.23 -11.90
N ARG A 47 -7.97 8.47 -12.11
CA ARG A 47 -8.74 9.38 -11.24
C ARG A 47 -9.37 8.69 -10.04
N GLU A 48 -10.12 7.60 -10.29
CA GLU A 48 -10.92 6.91 -9.27
C GLU A 48 -10.15 5.65 -8.81
N VAL A 49 -9.13 5.85 -7.97
CA VAL A 49 -8.28 4.76 -7.46
C VAL A 49 -8.71 4.37 -6.05
N VAL A 50 -8.99 3.09 -5.85
CA VAL A 50 -9.39 2.52 -4.55
C VAL A 50 -8.44 1.39 -4.16
N VAL A 51 -7.98 1.41 -2.91
CA VAL A 51 -7.28 0.30 -2.26
C VAL A 51 -8.26 -0.43 -1.36
N LEU A 52 -8.43 -1.74 -1.55
CA LEU A 52 -9.24 -2.61 -0.68
C LEU A 52 -8.32 -3.40 0.24
N GLU A 53 -8.50 -3.25 1.54
CA GLU A 53 -7.72 -3.94 2.57
C GLU A 53 -8.64 -4.78 3.47
N ALA A 54 -8.29 -6.05 3.64
CA ALA A 54 -9.10 -7.00 4.41
C ALA A 54 -9.08 -6.70 5.91
N THR A 55 -8.00 -6.18 6.43
CA THR A 55 -7.82 -5.89 7.86
C THR A 55 -8.27 -4.47 8.22
N PRO A 56 -8.49 -4.18 9.52
CA PRO A 56 -8.80 -2.82 9.97
C PRO A 56 -7.66 -1.82 9.72
N GLU A 57 -6.42 -2.30 9.77
CA GLU A 57 -5.22 -1.47 9.67
C GLU A 57 -4.38 -1.89 8.47
N PRO A 58 -4.09 -1.01 7.51
CA PRO A 58 -3.17 -1.27 6.42
C PRO A 58 -1.72 -1.24 6.90
N LEU A 59 -0.79 -1.65 6.03
CA LEU A 59 0.65 -1.55 6.24
C LEU A 59 1.19 -2.30 7.47
N GLN A 60 0.48 -3.31 7.97
CA GLN A 60 0.88 -4.06 9.17
C GLN A 60 2.26 -4.70 9.04
N LYS A 61 2.61 -5.23 7.86
CA LYS A 61 3.96 -5.80 7.63
C LYS A 61 5.06 -4.74 7.66
N VAL A 62 4.76 -3.53 7.25
CA VAL A 62 5.70 -2.39 7.40
C VAL A 62 5.93 -2.11 8.87
N ARG A 63 4.87 -2.08 9.67
CA ARG A 63 4.92 -1.79 11.10
C ARG A 63 5.88 -2.69 11.87
N ILE A 64 5.91 -3.98 11.55
CA ILE A 64 6.74 -4.97 12.26
C ILE A 64 8.09 -5.25 11.58
N SER A 65 8.27 -4.81 10.34
CA SER A 65 9.51 -5.07 9.59
C SER A 65 10.72 -4.39 10.22
N GLY A 66 11.90 -4.98 10.02
CA GLY A 66 13.15 -4.43 10.56
C GLY A 66 13.13 -4.22 12.08
N GLY A 67 12.40 -5.06 12.82
CA GLY A 67 12.24 -4.90 14.28
C GLY A 67 11.44 -3.66 14.69
N GLY A 68 10.44 -3.26 13.89
CA GLY A 68 9.62 -2.08 14.13
C GLY A 68 10.21 -0.77 13.58
N ARG A 69 11.37 -0.84 12.92
CA ARG A 69 12.04 0.30 12.32
C ARG A 69 11.75 0.49 10.83
N CYS A 70 11.32 -0.55 10.15
CA CYS A 70 11.14 -0.71 8.71
C CYS A 70 12.44 -0.57 7.92
N ASN A 71 13.10 -1.68 7.60
CA ASN A 71 14.11 -1.68 6.55
C ASN A 71 13.42 -1.44 5.20
N VAL A 72 13.61 -0.25 4.63
CA VAL A 72 12.91 0.18 3.42
C VAL A 72 13.53 -0.41 2.17
N THR A 73 14.86 -0.35 2.08
CA THR A 73 15.65 -0.83 0.95
C THR A 73 17.07 -1.16 1.40
N HIS A 74 17.93 -1.49 0.45
CA HIS A 74 19.35 -1.75 0.67
C HIS A 74 20.21 -0.85 -0.23
N ALA A 75 21.36 -0.41 0.24
CA ALA A 75 22.30 0.41 -0.53
C ALA A 75 23.03 -0.43 -1.61
N CYS A 76 22.25 -0.96 -2.55
CA CYS A 76 22.72 -1.71 -3.70
C CYS A 76 22.34 -0.93 -4.97
N TRP A 77 23.29 -0.22 -5.52
CA TRP A 77 23.06 0.80 -6.56
C TRP A 77 22.99 0.22 -7.98
N ASP A 78 23.56 -0.95 -8.21
CA ASP A 78 23.49 -1.63 -9.50
C ASP A 78 22.24 -2.53 -9.56
N PRO A 79 21.29 -2.27 -10.49
CA PRO A 79 20.09 -3.10 -10.65
C PRO A 79 20.37 -4.57 -10.96
N ALA A 80 21.47 -4.85 -11.67
CA ALA A 80 21.85 -6.23 -12.01
C ALA A 80 22.34 -6.97 -10.75
N GLU A 81 23.20 -6.33 -9.96
CA GLU A 81 23.64 -6.83 -8.67
C GLU A 81 22.47 -7.01 -7.71
N LEU A 82 21.61 -5.98 -7.56
CA LEU A 82 20.41 -6.04 -6.74
C LEU A 82 19.56 -7.27 -7.08
N SER A 83 19.38 -7.58 -8.36
CA SER A 83 18.60 -8.73 -8.79
C SER A 83 19.14 -10.06 -8.29
N THR A 84 20.44 -10.18 -8.05
CA THR A 84 21.07 -11.44 -7.58
C THR A 84 20.69 -11.77 -6.14
N HIS A 85 20.30 -10.79 -5.33
CA HIS A 85 19.84 -10.99 -3.96
C HIS A 85 18.42 -11.59 -3.87
N TYR A 86 17.78 -11.83 -5.02
CA TYR A 86 16.45 -12.46 -5.11
C TYR A 86 16.55 -13.88 -5.69
N PRO A 87 16.70 -14.94 -4.87
CA PRO A 87 16.98 -16.31 -5.35
C PRO A 87 15.97 -16.85 -6.35
N ARG A 88 14.68 -16.46 -6.22
CA ARG A 88 13.57 -16.89 -7.09
C ARG A 88 13.17 -15.85 -8.12
N GLY A 89 13.63 -14.61 -8.00
CA GLY A 89 13.18 -13.47 -8.79
C GLY A 89 14.25 -12.80 -9.62
N SER A 90 15.48 -13.26 -9.61
CA SER A 90 16.63 -12.58 -10.23
C SER A 90 16.39 -12.18 -11.69
N ARG A 91 15.98 -13.12 -12.55
CA ARG A 91 15.76 -12.83 -13.97
C ARG A 91 14.58 -11.88 -14.22
N PRO A 92 13.34 -12.13 -13.70
CA PRO A 92 12.21 -11.25 -13.94
C PRO A 92 12.36 -9.87 -13.30
N LEU A 93 13.14 -9.71 -12.21
CA LEU A 93 13.33 -8.42 -11.54
C LEU A 93 14.33 -7.49 -12.25
N ARG A 94 15.14 -7.96 -13.18
CA ARG A 94 16.07 -7.09 -13.94
C ARG A 94 15.37 -5.95 -14.67
N GLY A 95 14.24 -6.25 -15.34
CA GLY A 95 13.45 -5.23 -16.02
C GLY A 95 12.85 -4.19 -15.07
N PRO A 96 12.11 -4.58 -14.03
CA PRO A 96 11.64 -3.66 -13.02
C PRO A 96 12.74 -2.83 -12.36
N PHE A 97 13.85 -3.42 -11.94
CA PHE A 97 14.95 -2.69 -11.29
C PHE A 97 15.72 -1.74 -12.20
N SER A 98 15.68 -1.93 -13.53
CA SER A 98 16.21 -0.92 -14.45
C SER A 98 15.35 0.34 -14.53
N ARG A 99 14.14 0.34 -13.97
CA ARG A 99 13.20 1.46 -13.96
C ARG A 99 12.96 2.04 -12.57
N PHE A 100 13.03 1.19 -11.54
CA PHE A 100 12.82 1.57 -10.15
C PHE A 100 13.65 0.64 -9.26
N ALA A 101 14.77 1.14 -8.75
CA ALA A 101 15.71 0.42 -7.89
C ALA A 101 15.85 1.11 -6.53
N CYS A 102 16.92 0.80 -5.81
CA CYS A 102 17.16 1.32 -4.47
C CYS A 102 17.29 2.84 -4.44
N GLY A 103 18.02 3.43 -5.41
CA GLY A 103 18.18 4.88 -5.52
C GLY A 103 16.86 5.61 -5.77
N ASP A 104 16.02 5.06 -6.65
CA ASP A 104 14.70 5.62 -6.95
C ASP A 104 13.78 5.53 -5.73
N ALA A 105 13.84 4.45 -4.97
CA ALA A 105 13.07 4.31 -3.73
C ALA A 105 13.51 5.35 -2.69
N ILE A 106 14.82 5.57 -2.52
CA ILE A 106 15.34 6.58 -1.60
C ILE A 106 14.87 7.98 -2.03
N ALA A 107 15.03 8.33 -3.31
CA ALA A 107 14.59 9.61 -3.85
C ALA A 107 13.08 9.81 -3.66
N TRP A 108 12.28 8.78 -3.92
CA TRP A 108 10.82 8.82 -3.75
C TRP A 108 10.40 9.18 -2.32
N PHE A 109 11.07 8.60 -1.31
CA PHE A 109 10.80 8.91 0.09
C PHE A 109 11.33 10.30 0.49
N ASP A 110 12.51 10.67 0.04
CA ASP A 110 13.14 11.97 0.36
C ASP A 110 12.33 13.15 -0.19
N GLU A 111 11.83 13.06 -1.43
CA GLU A 111 10.91 14.03 -2.04
C GLU A 111 9.63 14.24 -1.22
N ARG A 112 9.25 13.26 -0.39
CA ARG A 112 8.08 13.32 0.51
C ARG A 112 8.44 13.61 1.96
N GLY A 113 9.68 14.08 2.18
CA GLY A 113 10.18 14.50 3.49
C GLY A 113 10.55 13.37 4.44
N LEU A 114 10.77 12.15 3.91
CA LEU A 114 11.25 11.02 4.70
C LEU A 114 12.68 10.64 4.30
N THR A 115 13.65 11.15 5.02
CA THR A 115 15.06 10.82 4.82
C THR A 115 15.35 9.40 5.31
N LEU A 116 16.04 8.62 4.47
CA LEU A 116 16.54 7.29 4.81
C LEU A 116 18.03 7.37 5.14
N VAL A 117 18.47 6.58 6.12
CA VAL A 117 19.84 6.49 6.60
C VAL A 117 20.35 5.06 6.38
N GLU A 118 21.57 4.97 5.83
CA GLU A 118 22.25 3.71 5.63
C GLU A 118 22.93 3.23 6.93
N GLU A 119 22.72 1.96 7.28
CA GLU A 119 23.48 1.27 8.33
C GLU A 119 24.74 0.60 7.75
N PRO A 120 25.72 0.25 8.60
CA PRO A 120 27.00 -0.33 8.13
C PRO A 120 26.89 -1.60 7.29
N ASP A 121 25.76 -2.30 7.36
CA ASP A 121 25.47 -3.49 6.56
C ASP A 121 24.67 -3.19 5.28
N GLY A 122 24.50 -1.92 4.92
CA GLY A 122 23.83 -1.47 3.72
C GLY A 122 22.29 -1.39 3.82
N ARG A 123 21.69 -1.74 4.96
CA ARG A 123 20.26 -1.58 5.16
C ARG A 123 19.89 -0.12 5.33
N MET A 124 18.76 0.28 4.75
CA MET A 124 18.27 1.65 4.78
C MET A 124 17.03 1.77 5.68
N PHE A 125 17.14 2.60 6.71
CA PHE A 125 16.06 2.84 7.67
C PHE A 125 15.64 4.31 7.66
N PRO A 126 14.38 4.63 8.04
CA PRO A 126 14.00 6.03 8.24
C PRO A 126 14.85 6.67 9.34
N GLN A 127 15.26 7.92 9.14
CA GLN A 127 16.08 8.68 10.12
C GLN A 127 15.43 8.70 11.51
N GLN A 128 14.11 8.68 11.59
CA GLN A 128 13.36 8.62 12.84
C GLN A 128 13.46 7.27 13.56
N ASN A 129 14.10 6.29 12.92
CA ASN A 129 14.33 4.93 13.42
C ASN A 129 13.06 4.20 13.90
N ARG A 130 11.92 4.43 13.22
CA ARG A 130 10.63 3.82 13.52
C ARG A 130 9.77 3.66 12.27
N SER A 131 9.06 2.56 12.16
CA SER A 131 8.23 2.20 11.00
C SER A 131 7.05 3.14 10.78
N GLU A 132 6.56 3.81 11.82
CA GLU A 132 5.48 4.79 11.74
C GLU A 132 5.80 5.94 10.78
N ALA A 133 7.07 6.32 10.67
CA ALA A 133 7.50 7.36 9.73
C ALA A 133 7.25 6.95 8.27
N VAL A 134 7.56 5.69 7.93
CA VAL A 134 7.29 5.13 6.60
C VAL A 134 5.79 4.97 6.35
N ILE A 135 5.04 4.47 7.35
CA ILE A 135 3.58 4.32 7.27
C ILE A 135 2.93 5.67 7.02
N HIS A 136 3.30 6.68 7.79
CA HIS A 136 2.76 8.03 7.65
C HIS A 136 3.07 8.64 6.27
N CYS A 137 4.31 8.47 5.78
CA CYS A 137 4.73 8.95 4.47
C CYS A 137 3.85 8.33 3.36
N LEU A 138 3.67 7.00 3.35
CA LEU A 138 2.83 6.31 2.37
C LEU A 138 1.35 6.73 2.44
N GLN A 139 0.80 6.84 3.66
CA GLN A 139 -0.60 7.24 3.85
C GLN A 139 -0.83 8.70 3.41
N LYS A 140 0.09 9.59 3.75
CA LYS A 140 0.04 10.99 3.33
C LYS A 140 0.09 11.10 1.82
N ALA A 141 1.06 10.45 1.16
CA ALA A 141 1.19 10.46 -0.29
C ALA A 141 -0.09 9.94 -0.98
N ALA A 142 -0.68 8.84 -0.49
CA ALA A 142 -1.93 8.30 -1.04
C ALA A 142 -3.09 9.30 -0.91
N THR A 143 -3.19 9.98 0.23
CA THR A 143 -4.23 10.99 0.49
C THR A 143 -4.06 12.20 -0.42
N GLU A 144 -2.85 12.70 -0.61
CA GLU A 144 -2.54 13.88 -1.44
C GLU A 144 -2.90 13.68 -2.91
N VAL A 145 -2.79 12.44 -3.42
CA VAL A 145 -3.18 12.11 -4.81
C VAL A 145 -4.60 11.57 -4.94
N GLY A 146 -5.39 11.59 -3.86
CA GLY A 146 -6.82 11.24 -3.87
C GLY A 146 -7.11 9.75 -3.89
N VAL A 147 -6.17 8.87 -3.53
CA VAL A 147 -6.40 7.44 -3.40
C VAL A 147 -7.35 7.17 -2.23
N GLN A 148 -8.42 6.42 -2.49
CA GLN A 148 -9.37 6.01 -1.47
C GLN A 148 -8.93 4.68 -0.84
N LEU A 149 -8.88 4.61 0.49
CA LEU A 149 -8.65 3.38 1.22
C LEU A 149 -9.96 2.86 1.83
N ARG A 150 -10.27 1.61 1.57
CA ARG A 150 -11.40 0.90 2.20
C ARG A 150 -10.88 -0.30 2.96
N THR A 151 -10.90 -0.22 4.29
CA THR A 151 -10.49 -1.30 5.20
C THR A 151 -11.66 -2.21 5.54
N LYS A 152 -11.35 -3.39 6.10
CA LYS A 152 -12.33 -4.45 6.43
C LYS A 152 -13.11 -4.95 5.20
N VAL A 153 -12.50 -4.88 4.02
CA VAL A 153 -13.05 -5.35 2.76
C VAL A 153 -12.21 -6.52 2.25
N MET A 154 -12.68 -7.73 2.47
CA MET A 154 -12.04 -8.94 1.97
C MET A 154 -12.58 -9.28 0.59
N VAL A 155 -11.74 -9.21 -0.43
CA VAL A 155 -12.07 -9.64 -1.79
C VAL A 155 -12.10 -11.17 -1.83
N GLN A 156 -13.24 -11.73 -2.24
CA GLN A 156 -13.45 -13.19 -2.31
C GLN A 156 -13.14 -13.73 -3.69
N GLN A 157 -13.47 -12.98 -4.72
CA GLN A 157 -13.32 -13.42 -6.11
C GLN A 157 -13.14 -12.21 -7.03
N VAL A 158 -12.35 -12.42 -8.07
CA VAL A 158 -12.23 -11.51 -9.21
C VAL A 158 -12.73 -12.28 -10.42
N ALA A 159 -13.71 -11.74 -11.12
CA ALA A 159 -14.33 -12.34 -12.31
C ALA A 159 -13.75 -11.70 -13.59
#